data_cf046a231db38f7d435e7ada813c4021
#
_entry.id   cf046a231db38f7d435e7ada813c4021
#
_cell.length_a   1.000
_cell.length_b   1.000
_cell.length_c   1.000
_cell.angle_alpha   90.00
_cell.angle_beta   90.00
_cell.angle_gamma   90.00
#
_symmetry.space_group_name_H-M   'P 1'
#
loop_
_entity.id
_entity.type
_entity.pdbx_description
1 polymer ?
#
loop_
_entity_poly.entity_id
_entity_poly.type
_entity_poly.pdbx_seq_one_letter_code
_entity_poly.pdbx_strand_id
1 'polypeptide(L)'
;VDLGGRRIIKKKTVVLPHGTGKTVKVLAITQGENVQKALDAGADFAGSDEFIEKIAAGWMDFDLVIATPDMMPKLGKLGRILGTKGLMPNPKSGTVTADITSAVSEFKKGKLAFRVDKLGSIHVPVGKVDFDSAKIEENLKAFLSEIIRLKPSASKGAYLRTVAISLTMGPGIKVDPSLVGKELGL
;
A
#
# COMPACT_ATOMS: atom_id res chain seq x y z
N VAL A 1 19.20 6.72 23.47
CA VAL A 1 18.83 5.58 24.33
C VAL A 1 18.26 4.54 23.43
N ASP A 2 19.03 3.51 23.18
CA ASP A 2 18.68 2.36 22.37
C ASP A 2 17.56 1.59 23.09
N LEU A 3 16.34 1.79 22.66
CA LEU A 3 15.22 1.01 23.13
C LEU A 3 15.21 -0.31 22.36
N GLY A 4 15.85 -1.31 22.94
CA GLY A 4 15.91 -2.66 22.44
C GLY A 4 14.54 -3.14 21.97
N GLY A 5 14.47 -3.52 20.71
CA GLY A 5 13.30 -4.06 20.07
C GLY A 5 12.64 -3.11 19.09
N ARG A 6 13.35 -2.72 18.07
CA ARG A 6 12.77 -2.10 16.85
C ARG A 6 11.75 -3.04 16.22
N ARG A 7 10.54 -3.06 16.72
CA ARG A 7 9.41 -3.54 15.93
C ARG A 7 9.09 -2.47 14.89
N ILE A 8 9.91 -2.45 13.87
CA ILE A 8 9.63 -1.74 12.62
C ILE A 8 8.21 -2.15 12.23
N ILE A 9 7.32 -1.18 12.09
CA ILE A 9 6.00 -1.43 11.53
C ILE A 9 6.26 -2.00 10.15
N LYS A 10 6.12 -3.31 10.04
CA LYS A 10 6.25 -4.02 8.77
C LYS A 10 5.14 -3.49 7.88
N LYS A 11 5.35 -3.46 6.56
CA LYS A 11 4.36 -3.01 5.56
C LYS A 11 2.92 -3.18 6.05
N LYS A 12 2.20 -2.08 6.18
CA LYS A 12 0.78 -2.00 6.55
C LYS A 12 0.01 -1.45 5.37
N THR A 13 -1.27 -1.66 5.36
CA THR A 13 -2.15 -1.14 4.31
C THR A 13 -3.21 -0.26 4.91
N VAL A 14 -3.58 0.79 4.21
CA VAL A 14 -4.70 1.66 4.51
C VAL A 14 -5.56 1.77 3.27
N VAL A 15 -6.86 1.89 3.43
CA VAL A 15 -7.78 2.18 2.35
C VAL A 15 -8.10 3.66 2.42
N LEU A 16 -7.75 4.39 1.37
CA LEU A 16 -8.08 5.81 1.23
C LEU A 16 -9.49 5.94 0.62
N PRO A 17 -10.40 6.71 1.22
CA PRO A 17 -11.79 6.84 0.70
C PRO A 17 -11.85 7.28 -0.75
N HIS A 18 -10.98 8.24 -1.14
CA HIS A 18 -10.94 8.78 -2.50
C HIS A 18 -9.76 8.25 -3.35
N GLY A 19 -9.03 7.25 -2.82
CA GLY A 19 -7.82 6.74 -3.47
C GLY A 19 -6.69 7.77 -3.54
N THR A 20 -5.67 7.46 -4.34
CA THR A 20 -4.51 8.35 -4.57
C THR A 20 -4.60 9.16 -5.86
N GLY A 21 -5.64 8.94 -6.67
CA GLY A 21 -5.78 9.53 -8.02
C GLY A 21 -4.83 8.94 -9.07
N LYS A 22 -4.02 7.93 -8.70
CA LYS A 22 -3.21 7.17 -9.66
C LYS A 22 -3.98 5.94 -10.10
N THR A 23 -4.12 5.74 -11.40
CA THR A 23 -4.60 4.48 -11.95
C THR A 23 -3.52 3.42 -11.76
N VAL A 24 -3.77 2.48 -10.86
CA VAL A 24 -2.82 1.39 -10.54
C VAL A 24 -3.08 0.25 -11.51
N LYS A 25 -2.05 -0.14 -12.28
CA LYS A 25 -2.11 -1.34 -13.11
C LYS A 25 -1.91 -2.58 -12.25
N VAL A 26 -2.94 -3.40 -12.15
CA VAL A 26 -2.96 -4.59 -11.30
C VAL A 26 -2.74 -5.84 -12.15
N LEU A 27 -1.70 -6.60 -11.82
CA LEU A 27 -1.44 -7.93 -12.36
C LEU A 27 -1.88 -8.99 -11.36
N ALA A 28 -2.83 -9.82 -11.74
CA ALA A 28 -3.28 -10.97 -10.95
C ALA A 28 -2.63 -12.26 -11.45
N ILE A 29 -1.86 -12.94 -10.59
CA ILE A 29 -1.20 -14.20 -10.92
C ILE A 29 -1.94 -15.34 -10.20
N THR A 30 -2.71 -16.09 -10.98
CA THR A 30 -3.61 -17.11 -10.49
C THR A 30 -3.83 -18.20 -11.53
N GLN A 31 -4.46 -19.30 -11.15
CA GLN A 31 -4.76 -20.43 -12.04
C GLN A 31 -6.26 -20.68 -12.19
N GLY A 32 -6.64 -21.28 -13.31
CA GLY A 32 -7.99 -21.76 -13.58
C GLY A 32 -9.04 -20.65 -13.64
N GLU A 33 -10.19 -20.89 -13.05
CA GLU A 33 -11.35 -19.98 -13.07
C GLU A 33 -11.08 -18.63 -12.38
N ASN A 34 -10.10 -18.55 -11.49
CA ASN A 34 -9.76 -17.33 -10.80
C ASN A 34 -9.15 -16.26 -11.73
N VAL A 35 -8.62 -16.65 -12.89
CA VAL A 35 -8.15 -15.72 -13.92
C VAL A 35 -9.31 -14.87 -14.43
N GLN A 36 -10.42 -15.54 -14.79
CA GLN A 36 -11.61 -14.82 -15.27
C GLN A 36 -12.20 -13.93 -14.17
N LYS A 37 -12.30 -14.45 -12.95
CA LYS A 37 -12.79 -13.66 -11.79
C LYS A 37 -11.93 -12.44 -11.50
N ALA A 38 -10.61 -12.52 -11.73
CA ALA A 38 -9.71 -11.38 -11.56
C ALA A 38 -9.95 -10.31 -12.63
N LEU A 39 -10.15 -10.70 -13.88
CA LEU A 39 -10.48 -9.76 -14.97
C LEU A 39 -11.83 -9.10 -14.73
N ASP A 40 -12.85 -9.86 -14.33
CA ASP A 40 -14.18 -9.34 -14.00
C ASP A 40 -14.14 -8.36 -12.82
N ALA A 41 -13.23 -8.57 -11.87
CA ALA A 41 -12.99 -7.66 -10.75
C ALA A 41 -12.22 -6.39 -11.14
N GLY A 42 -11.76 -6.28 -12.39
CA GLY A 42 -11.09 -5.11 -12.93
C GLY A 42 -9.55 -5.18 -12.91
N ALA A 43 -8.95 -6.36 -12.81
CA ALA A 43 -7.51 -6.49 -13.02
C ALA A 43 -7.14 -6.13 -14.47
N ASP A 44 -6.03 -5.40 -14.67
CA ASP A 44 -5.58 -5.01 -16.01
C ASP A 44 -4.95 -6.21 -16.73
N PHE A 45 -4.31 -7.08 -15.96
CA PHE A 45 -3.70 -8.31 -16.46
C PHE A 45 -4.01 -9.44 -15.48
N ALA A 46 -4.37 -10.60 -16.00
CA ALA A 46 -4.56 -11.80 -15.20
C ALA A 46 -4.08 -13.03 -15.97
N GLY A 47 -3.39 -13.93 -15.29
CA GLY A 47 -2.88 -15.14 -15.90
C GLY A 47 -1.99 -15.95 -14.96
N SER A 48 -1.34 -16.97 -15.49
CA SER A 48 -0.51 -17.87 -14.70
C SER A 48 0.96 -17.86 -15.14
N ASP A 49 1.44 -18.94 -15.69
CA ASP A 49 2.85 -19.13 -16.01
C ASP A 49 3.34 -18.20 -17.14
N GLU A 50 2.47 -17.78 -18.04
CA GLU A 50 2.77 -16.86 -19.14
C GLU A 50 3.32 -15.52 -18.64
N PHE A 51 2.71 -14.97 -17.56
CA PHE A 51 3.18 -13.71 -16.99
C PHE A 51 4.46 -13.90 -16.17
N ILE A 52 4.68 -15.08 -15.61
CA ILE A 52 5.93 -15.42 -14.93
C ILE A 52 7.10 -15.40 -15.93
N GLU A 53 6.90 -15.97 -17.11
CA GLU A 53 7.89 -15.96 -18.19
C GLU A 53 8.12 -14.53 -18.74
N LYS A 54 7.05 -13.76 -18.95
CA LYS A 54 7.16 -12.35 -19.38
C LYS A 54 7.93 -11.50 -18.38
N ILE A 55 7.68 -11.68 -17.07
CA ILE A 55 8.43 -10.98 -16.02
C ILE A 55 9.89 -11.42 -16.00
N ALA A 56 10.18 -12.70 -16.20
CA ALA A 56 11.55 -13.21 -16.30
C ALA A 56 12.28 -12.61 -17.52
N ALA A 57 11.56 -12.38 -18.63
CA ALA A 57 12.06 -11.70 -19.82
C ALA A 57 12.21 -10.16 -19.64
N GLY A 58 11.79 -9.60 -18.49
CA GLY A 58 11.94 -8.18 -18.15
C GLY A 58 10.69 -7.32 -18.34
N TRP A 59 9.54 -7.90 -18.70
CA TRP A 59 8.30 -7.14 -18.79
C TRP A 59 7.81 -6.74 -17.39
N MET A 60 7.53 -5.46 -17.18
CA MET A 60 7.13 -4.90 -15.88
C MET A 60 6.16 -3.71 -16.00
N ASP A 61 5.23 -3.79 -16.92
CA ASP A 61 4.22 -2.73 -17.14
C ASP A 61 3.03 -2.89 -16.17
N PHE A 62 3.34 -3.02 -14.87
CA PHE A 62 2.36 -3.11 -13.80
C PHE A 62 2.90 -2.43 -12.53
N ASP A 63 1.99 -1.91 -11.70
CA ASP A 63 2.31 -1.24 -10.43
C ASP A 63 2.11 -2.17 -9.22
N LEU A 64 1.27 -3.18 -9.33
CA LEU A 64 0.93 -4.09 -8.24
C LEU A 64 0.78 -5.52 -8.74
N VAL A 65 1.27 -6.48 -7.95
CA VAL A 65 1.06 -7.91 -8.18
C VAL A 65 0.21 -8.49 -7.07
N ILE A 66 -0.89 -9.12 -7.43
CA ILE A 66 -1.73 -9.93 -6.54
C ILE A 66 -1.55 -11.39 -6.94
N ALA A 67 -1.34 -12.27 -5.98
CA ALA A 67 -1.12 -13.68 -6.26
C ALA A 67 -1.92 -14.58 -5.33
N THR A 68 -2.32 -15.75 -5.82
CA THR A 68 -2.79 -16.83 -4.96
C THR A 68 -1.63 -17.49 -4.22
N PRO A 69 -1.86 -18.04 -3.01
CA PRO A 69 -0.83 -18.77 -2.26
C PRO A 69 -0.14 -19.87 -3.08
N ASP A 70 -0.89 -20.54 -3.94
CA ASP A 70 -0.43 -21.64 -4.78
C ASP A 70 0.64 -21.22 -5.79
N MET A 71 0.59 -19.94 -6.25
CA MET A 71 1.55 -19.41 -7.22
C MET A 71 2.81 -18.85 -6.56
N MET A 72 2.82 -18.70 -5.23
CA MET A 72 3.97 -18.13 -4.50
C MET A 72 5.28 -18.89 -4.69
N PRO A 73 5.31 -20.25 -4.73
CA PRO A 73 6.56 -20.99 -4.98
C PRO A 73 7.17 -20.66 -6.35
N LYS A 74 6.33 -20.48 -7.38
CA LYS A 74 6.79 -20.11 -8.71
C LYS A 74 7.29 -18.65 -8.75
N LEU A 75 6.57 -17.73 -8.11
CA LEU A 75 6.97 -16.32 -7.97
C LEU A 75 8.24 -16.15 -7.12
N GLY A 76 8.52 -17.07 -6.21
CA GLY A 76 9.74 -17.08 -5.43
C GLY A 76 11.02 -17.06 -6.28
N LYS A 77 11.00 -17.71 -7.43
CA LYS A 77 12.10 -17.69 -8.41
C LYS A 77 12.35 -16.28 -8.99
N LEU A 78 11.31 -15.46 -9.09
CA LEU A 78 11.37 -14.08 -9.56
C LEU A 78 11.57 -13.07 -8.41
N GLY A 79 11.71 -13.56 -7.18
CA GLY A 79 11.86 -12.72 -5.99
C GLY A 79 13.01 -11.73 -6.06
N ARG A 80 14.08 -12.07 -6.77
CA ARG A 80 15.22 -11.16 -6.99
C ARG A 80 14.82 -9.97 -7.89
N ILE A 81 14.02 -10.21 -8.91
CA ILE A 81 13.59 -9.19 -9.87
C ILE A 81 12.47 -8.32 -9.28
N LEU A 82 11.42 -8.95 -8.76
CA LEU A 82 10.29 -8.27 -8.15
C LEU A 82 10.65 -7.59 -6.82
N GLY A 83 11.59 -8.18 -6.08
CA GLY A 83 12.03 -7.68 -4.78
C GLY A 83 12.79 -6.35 -4.86
N THR A 84 13.68 -6.18 -5.85
CA THR A 84 14.44 -4.93 -6.06
C THR A 84 13.52 -3.77 -6.36
N LYS A 85 12.43 -4.01 -7.10
CA LYS A 85 11.42 -2.98 -7.43
C LYS A 85 10.30 -2.85 -6.37
N GLY A 86 10.33 -3.68 -5.34
CA GLY A 86 9.31 -3.65 -4.28
C GLY A 86 7.95 -4.20 -4.67
N LEU A 87 7.83 -4.86 -5.83
CA LEU A 87 6.60 -5.41 -6.42
C LEU A 87 6.29 -6.82 -5.95
N MET A 88 7.15 -7.45 -5.13
CA MET A 88 6.95 -8.81 -4.64
C MET A 88 5.68 -8.91 -3.78
N PRO A 89 4.75 -9.82 -4.10
CA PRO A 89 3.57 -10.05 -3.29
C PRO A 89 3.92 -10.47 -1.85
N ASN A 90 3.13 -9.99 -0.89
CA ASN A 90 3.34 -10.29 0.52
C ASN A 90 1.99 -10.52 1.22
N PRO A 91 1.81 -11.62 1.96
CA PRO A 91 0.58 -11.85 2.74
C PRO A 91 0.25 -10.73 3.71
N LYS A 92 1.27 -10.08 4.29
CA LYS A 92 1.08 -8.98 5.25
C LYS A 92 0.52 -7.70 4.65
N SER A 93 0.68 -7.49 3.34
CA SER A 93 0.08 -6.38 2.60
C SER A 93 -1.23 -6.75 1.92
N GLY A 94 -1.72 -7.98 2.13
CA GLY A 94 -2.95 -8.46 1.52
C GLY A 94 -2.85 -8.64 -0.01
N THR A 95 -1.64 -8.72 -0.55
CA THR A 95 -1.39 -8.99 -1.98
C THR A 95 -1.24 -10.48 -2.27
N VAL A 96 -1.25 -11.33 -1.24
CA VAL A 96 -1.36 -12.78 -1.36
C VAL A 96 -2.63 -13.21 -0.65
N THR A 97 -3.62 -13.62 -1.40
CA THR A 97 -4.93 -14.02 -0.89
C THR A 97 -5.56 -15.08 -1.81
N ALA A 98 -6.44 -15.89 -1.24
CA ALA A 98 -7.26 -16.82 -2.00
C ALA A 98 -8.43 -16.09 -2.71
N ASP A 99 -8.95 -15.02 -2.09
CA ASP A 99 -10.01 -14.17 -2.66
C ASP A 99 -9.41 -13.01 -3.46
N ILE A 100 -9.23 -13.24 -4.75
CA ILE A 100 -8.64 -12.27 -5.67
C ILE A 100 -9.62 -11.15 -5.99
N THR A 101 -10.90 -11.44 -6.06
CA THR A 101 -11.95 -10.49 -6.46
C THR A 101 -12.02 -9.32 -5.49
N SER A 102 -12.11 -9.63 -4.19
CA SER A 102 -12.09 -8.61 -3.14
C SER A 102 -10.77 -7.84 -3.13
N ALA A 103 -9.63 -8.53 -3.25
CA ALA A 103 -8.33 -7.89 -3.23
C ALA A 103 -8.16 -6.91 -4.40
N VAL A 104 -8.46 -7.31 -5.63
CA VAL A 104 -8.37 -6.44 -6.80
C VAL A 104 -9.26 -5.21 -6.63
N SER A 105 -10.51 -5.39 -6.18
CA SER A 105 -11.44 -4.28 -5.98
C SER A 105 -10.96 -3.29 -4.89
N GLU A 106 -10.38 -3.78 -3.80
CA GLU A 106 -9.82 -2.94 -2.74
C GLU A 106 -8.62 -2.12 -3.21
N PHE A 107 -7.70 -2.74 -3.97
CA PHE A 107 -6.54 -2.02 -4.49
C PHE A 107 -6.94 -0.99 -5.56
N LYS A 108 -7.94 -1.29 -6.39
CA LYS A 108 -8.53 -0.33 -7.34
C LYS A 108 -9.26 0.82 -6.63
N LYS A 109 -9.90 0.56 -5.48
CA LYS A 109 -10.55 1.59 -4.65
C LYS A 109 -9.56 2.46 -3.87
N GLY A 110 -8.26 2.17 -3.93
CA GLY A 110 -7.25 3.02 -3.29
C GLY A 110 -6.62 2.43 -2.03
N LYS A 111 -6.61 1.11 -1.90
CA LYS A 111 -5.80 0.45 -0.87
C LYS A 111 -4.33 0.69 -1.12
N LEU A 112 -3.68 1.37 -0.18
CA LEU A 112 -2.29 1.75 -0.27
C LEU A 112 -1.46 1.00 0.77
N ALA A 113 -0.33 0.44 0.35
CA ALA A 113 0.64 -0.15 1.26
C ALA A 113 1.70 0.89 1.64
N PHE A 114 1.93 1.06 2.92
CA PHE A 114 2.97 1.94 3.42
C PHE A 114 3.99 1.21 4.29
N ARG A 115 5.14 1.78 4.41
CA ARG A 115 6.24 1.26 5.22
C ARG A 115 6.87 2.38 6.02
N VAL A 116 7.22 2.07 7.27
CA VAL A 116 8.01 2.97 8.10
C VAL A 116 9.48 2.86 7.71
N ASP A 117 10.13 3.96 7.56
CA ASP A 117 11.54 4.09 7.30
C ASP A 117 12.41 3.75 8.54
N LYS A 118 13.73 3.65 8.37
CA LYS A 118 14.66 3.38 9.47
C LYS A 118 14.64 4.49 10.53
N LEU A 119 14.33 5.70 10.16
CA LEU A 119 14.21 6.87 11.03
C LEU A 119 12.85 7.01 11.69
N GLY A 120 11.88 6.17 11.36
CA GLY A 120 10.52 6.25 11.88
C GLY A 120 9.59 7.15 11.06
N SER A 121 10.02 7.61 9.89
CA SER A 121 9.21 8.42 8.99
C SER A 121 8.35 7.55 8.06
N ILE A 122 7.19 8.08 7.68
CA ILE A 122 6.28 7.46 6.73
C ILE A 122 6.06 8.45 5.59
N HIS A 123 6.27 8.01 4.36
CA HIS A 123 6.04 8.78 3.14
C HIS A 123 4.92 8.13 2.35
N VAL A 124 3.85 8.88 2.14
CA VAL A 124 2.63 8.37 1.49
C VAL A 124 2.02 9.46 0.61
N PRO A 125 1.68 9.17 -0.64
CA PRO A 125 0.88 10.06 -1.46
C PRO A 125 -0.57 10.05 -0.98
N VAL A 126 -1.12 11.21 -0.68
CA VAL A 126 -2.49 11.39 -0.17
C VAL A 126 -3.48 11.74 -1.29
N GLY A 127 -2.97 12.28 -2.39
CA GLY A 127 -3.77 12.68 -3.53
C GLY A 127 -2.95 13.35 -4.61
N LYS A 128 -3.62 13.84 -5.65
CA LYS A 128 -3.06 14.65 -6.72
C LYS A 128 -3.55 16.09 -6.61
N VAL A 129 -2.93 16.98 -7.37
CA VAL A 129 -3.32 18.41 -7.44
C VAL A 129 -4.74 18.61 -7.95
N ASP A 130 -5.22 17.68 -8.78
CA ASP A 130 -6.58 17.68 -9.34
C ASP A 130 -7.67 17.37 -8.31
N PHE A 131 -7.28 16.95 -7.10
CA PHE A 131 -8.23 16.64 -6.04
C PHE A 131 -8.69 17.92 -5.35
N ASP A 132 -9.97 17.95 -5.03
CA ASP A 132 -10.54 19.00 -4.18
C ASP A 132 -9.91 18.92 -2.77
N SER A 133 -9.78 20.06 -2.11
CA SER A 133 -9.20 20.16 -0.77
C SER A 133 -9.93 19.29 0.25
N ALA A 134 -11.26 19.18 0.17
CA ALA A 134 -12.06 18.32 1.03
C ALA A 134 -11.68 16.84 0.89
N LYS A 135 -11.45 16.33 -0.32
CA LYS A 135 -11.04 14.95 -0.56
C LYS A 135 -9.65 14.63 -0.02
N ILE A 136 -8.73 15.60 -0.11
CA ILE A 136 -7.39 15.46 0.45
C ILE A 136 -7.45 15.42 1.98
N GLU A 137 -8.29 16.24 2.58
CA GLU A 137 -8.49 16.29 4.03
C GLU A 137 -9.08 14.96 4.54
N GLU A 138 -10.11 14.42 3.89
CA GLU A 138 -10.70 13.13 4.25
C GLU A 138 -9.70 11.97 4.12
N ASN A 139 -8.92 11.95 3.03
CA ASN A 139 -7.86 10.97 2.86
C ASN A 139 -6.80 11.08 3.96
N LEU A 140 -6.40 12.29 4.32
CA LEU A 140 -5.43 12.54 5.38
C LEU A 140 -5.95 12.10 6.74
N LYS A 141 -7.22 12.44 7.07
CA LYS A 141 -7.87 12.01 8.32
C LYS A 141 -7.96 10.49 8.40
N ALA A 142 -8.39 9.81 7.33
CA ALA A 142 -8.44 8.35 7.27
C ALA A 142 -7.06 7.71 7.46
N PHE A 143 -6.03 8.27 6.83
CA PHE A 143 -4.66 7.79 6.97
C PHE A 143 -4.12 7.98 8.39
N LEU A 144 -4.28 9.15 8.98
CA LEU A 144 -3.77 9.46 10.32
C LEU A 144 -4.50 8.64 11.40
N SER A 145 -5.82 8.45 11.28
CA SER A 145 -6.58 7.60 12.19
C SER A 145 -6.07 6.15 12.19
N GLU A 146 -5.76 5.61 11.01
CA GLU A 146 -5.20 4.25 10.92
C GLU A 146 -3.79 4.16 11.52
N ILE A 147 -2.94 5.18 11.33
CA ILE A 147 -1.62 5.23 11.97
C ILE A 147 -1.74 5.22 13.49
N ILE A 148 -2.65 6.02 14.06
CA ILE A 148 -2.86 6.09 15.51
C ILE A 148 -3.40 4.75 16.03
N ARG A 149 -4.35 4.13 15.32
CA ARG A 149 -4.86 2.79 15.63
C ARG A 149 -3.75 1.73 15.66
N LEU A 150 -2.74 1.89 14.83
CA LEU A 150 -1.60 0.97 14.75
C LEU A 150 -0.52 1.25 15.80
N LYS A 151 -0.72 2.22 16.71
CA LYS A 151 0.22 2.52 17.78
C LYS A 151 0.48 1.28 18.64
N PRO A 152 1.75 0.85 18.79
CA PRO A 152 2.07 -0.24 19.69
C PRO A 152 1.82 0.15 21.15
N SER A 153 1.30 -0.75 21.96
CA SER A 153 1.07 -0.53 23.41
C SER A 153 2.37 -0.18 24.18
N ALA A 154 3.51 -0.63 23.66
CA ALA A 154 4.82 -0.32 24.22
C ALA A 154 5.29 1.12 23.96
N SER A 155 4.65 1.86 23.06
CA SER A 155 5.03 3.23 22.73
C SER A 155 4.42 4.20 23.74
N LYS A 156 5.25 4.72 24.65
CA LYS A 156 4.86 5.75 25.63
C LYS A 156 5.00 7.14 25.00
N GLY A 157 4.10 8.05 25.33
CA GLY A 157 4.13 9.46 24.90
C GLY A 157 3.52 9.73 23.52
N ALA A 158 3.84 10.90 22.94
CA ALA A 158 3.32 11.33 21.65
C ALA A 158 3.85 10.42 20.52
N TYR A 159 2.94 9.75 19.83
CA TYR A 159 3.28 8.84 18.74
C TYR A 159 3.56 9.57 17.43
N LEU A 160 2.69 10.52 17.08
CA LEU A 160 2.92 11.46 15.99
C LEU A 160 3.71 12.64 16.51
N ARG A 161 4.93 12.82 16.02
CA ARG A 161 5.80 13.96 16.43
C ARG A 161 5.67 15.13 15.48
N THR A 162 5.68 14.84 14.19
CA THR A 162 5.59 15.84 13.13
C THR A 162 4.76 15.28 11.99
N VAL A 163 3.89 16.11 11.46
CA VAL A 163 3.13 15.84 10.24
C VAL A 163 3.46 16.98 9.27
N ALA A 164 3.82 16.66 8.06
CA ALA A 164 4.07 17.65 7.02
C ALA A 164 3.43 17.20 5.72
N ILE A 165 2.84 18.15 5.02
CA ILE A 165 2.25 17.95 3.69
C ILE A 165 3.08 18.78 2.72
N SER A 166 3.47 18.20 1.60
CA SER A 166 4.21 18.89 0.55
C SER A 166 3.74 18.46 -0.83
N LEU A 167 3.83 19.37 -1.78
CA LEU A 167 3.78 19.03 -3.18
C LEU A 167 5.12 18.41 -3.60
N THR A 168 5.13 17.73 -4.75
CA THR A 168 6.34 17.04 -5.27
C THR A 168 7.53 18.01 -5.41
N MET A 169 7.28 19.23 -5.86
CA MET A 169 8.30 20.27 -6.06
C MET A 169 8.06 21.51 -5.17
N GLY A 170 7.20 21.39 -4.16
CA GLY A 170 6.84 22.50 -3.27
C GLY A 170 7.48 22.42 -1.89
N PRO A 171 7.38 23.49 -1.09
CA PRO A 171 7.81 23.49 0.29
C PRO A 171 6.93 22.59 1.15
N GLY A 172 7.50 22.05 2.22
CA GLY A 172 6.76 21.27 3.21
C GLY A 172 6.02 22.18 4.20
N ILE A 173 4.72 22.01 4.30
CA ILE A 173 3.87 22.71 5.27
C ILE A 173 3.70 21.80 6.49
N LYS A 174 4.09 22.29 7.66
CA LYS A 174 3.92 21.55 8.92
C LYS A 174 2.48 21.68 9.41
N VAL A 175 1.91 20.54 9.79
CA VAL A 175 0.60 20.46 10.43
C VAL A 175 0.79 20.11 11.90
N ASP A 176 0.05 20.77 12.78
CA ASP A 176 0.13 20.48 14.22
C ASP A 176 -0.52 19.12 14.53
N PRO A 177 0.24 18.14 15.01
CA PRO A 177 -0.30 16.83 15.32
C PRO A 177 -1.29 16.85 16.50
N SER A 178 -1.26 17.87 17.35
CA SER A 178 -2.18 18.04 18.48
C SER A 178 -3.60 18.38 18.02
N LEU A 179 -3.72 19.20 16.97
CA LEU A 179 -5.00 19.55 16.36
C LEU A 179 -5.62 18.32 15.66
N VAL A 180 -4.79 17.57 14.96
CA VAL A 180 -5.21 16.32 14.29
C VAL A 180 -5.78 15.32 15.31
N GLY A 181 -5.13 15.16 16.47
CA GLY A 181 -5.62 14.30 17.54
C GLY A 181 -6.99 14.72 18.06
N LYS A 182 -7.21 16.02 18.25
CA LYS A 182 -8.50 16.58 18.71
C LYS A 182 -9.62 16.39 17.68
N GLU A 183 -9.35 16.63 16.40
CA GLU A 183 -10.33 16.43 15.32
C GLU A 183 -10.72 14.96 15.11
N LEU A 184 -9.80 14.05 15.38
CA LEU A 184 -10.04 12.60 15.30
C LEU A 184 -10.69 12.02 16.58
N GLY A 185 -10.95 12.86 17.61
CA GLY A 185 -11.57 12.43 18.86
C GLY A 185 -10.70 11.53 19.73
N LEU A 186 -9.38 11.68 19.66
CA LEU A 186 -8.39 10.85 20.34
C LEU A 186 -7.58 11.63 21.36
#